data_3bcbef2290b05f2a4ef5dbea5faca381
#
_entry.id   3bcbef2290b05f2a4ef5dbea5faca381
#
_cell.length_a   1.000
_cell.length_b   1.000
_cell.length_c   1.000
_cell.angle_alpha   90.00
_cell.angle_beta   90.00
_cell.angle_gamma   90.00
#
_symmetry.space_group_name_H-M   'P 1'
#
loop_
_entity.id
_entity.type
_entity.pdbx_description
1 polymer ?
#
loop_
_entity_poly.entity_id
_entity_poly.type
_entity_poly.pdbx_seq_one_letter_code
_entity_poly.pdbx_strand_id
1 'polypeptide(L)'
;MTNFKIYVPRDSSAISLGAEKVFKAIKHEGSDRGIKIEIIRNGSRGLFWLETMVEVETPQGRVAYGPVNPADVSSMFDKEFYLGKKHPLSLGVTSEIKWLKNQERLTYARVGITDPVSLKDYETHDGFKGLRKALNLKPQKIVDEVTDSGLRGRGGAAFPTGIKWQTVLNAPSEKKYIVCNADEGDSGTFSDRMIMENDPFVLIEGMIIAGLAVGADQGYIYLRSEYPNAQAILNEAINIAQQNGFLGKNILNSKFSFNLEVTRAAGAYICGEETSLLESLEGKRGLVRYKPPLPAIEGLYGKPTVENNVISLATIPIILDKGSKFYADFGMGRSKGTRPIQLAGNLKQTGLIEKAFGITL
;
A
#
# COMPACT_ATOMS: atom_id res chain seq x y z
N MET A 1 -12.17 -32.94 -4.95
CA MET A 1 -10.70 -32.92 -5.21
C MET A 1 -10.15 -31.66 -4.61
N THR A 2 -9.14 -31.79 -3.74
CA THR A 2 -8.55 -30.67 -3.01
C THR A 2 -7.75 -29.78 -3.96
N ASN A 3 -8.02 -28.48 -3.99
CA ASN A 3 -7.24 -27.48 -4.72
C ASN A 3 -6.12 -26.99 -3.79
N PHE A 4 -4.86 -27.14 -4.17
CA PHE A 4 -3.72 -26.64 -3.40
C PHE A 4 -3.45 -25.19 -3.75
N LYS A 5 -3.45 -24.30 -2.77
CA LYS A 5 -3.18 -22.88 -2.99
C LYS A 5 -1.68 -22.59 -2.88
N ILE A 6 -1.16 -22.00 -3.94
CA ILE A 6 0.24 -21.61 -4.07
C ILE A 6 0.28 -20.09 -4.33
N TYR A 7 1.12 -19.38 -3.61
CA TYR A 7 1.27 -17.94 -3.73
C TYR A 7 2.59 -17.62 -4.43
N VAL A 8 2.52 -16.83 -5.50
CA VAL A 8 3.68 -16.40 -6.29
C VAL A 8 3.60 -14.89 -6.48
N PRO A 9 4.59 -14.12 -6.01
CA PRO A 9 4.52 -12.66 -6.05
C PRO A 9 4.48 -12.09 -7.47
N ARG A 10 3.82 -10.93 -7.63
CA ARG A 10 3.63 -10.24 -8.91
C ARG A 10 4.10 -8.78 -8.92
N ASP A 11 4.68 -8.31 -7.85
CA ASP A 11 5.22 -6.96 -7.78
C ASP A 11 6.51 -6.79 -8.59
N SER A 12 6.87 -5.55 -8.88
CA SER A 12 8.05 -5.23 -9.71
C SER A 12 9.34 -5.84 -9.18
N SER A 13 9.51 -5.94 -7.86
CA SER A 13 10.71 -6.53 -7.26
C SER A 13 10.81 -8.02 -7.57
N ALA A 14 9.75 -8.78 -7.33
CA ALA A 14 9.70 -10.21 -7.60
C ALA A 14 9.77 -10.51 -9.12
N ILE A 15 9.09 -9.71 -9.95
CA ILE A 15 9.14 -9.86 -11.42
C ILE A 15 10.57 -9.70 -11.93
N SER A 16 11.30 -8.69 -11.43
CA SER A 16 12.69 -8.45 -11.84
C SER A 16 13.63 -9.63 -11.50
N LEU A 17 13.29 -10.41 -10.49
CA LEU A 17 14.01 -11.59 -10.04
C LEU A 17 13.46 -12.92 -10.60
N GLY A 18 12.49 -12.85 -11.53
CA GLY A 18 12.05 -14.01 -12.31
C GLY A 18 10.72 -14.62 -11.89
N ALA A 19 9.92 -13.98 -11.04
CA ALA A 19 8.65 -14.50 -10.55
C ALA A 19 7.67 -14.93 -11.66
N GLU A 20 7.65 -14.24 -12.80
CA GLU A 20 6.81 -14.64 -13.93
C GLU A 20 7.24 -15.97 -14.56
N LYS A 21 8.54 -16.25 -14.61
CA LYS A 21 9.06 -17.54 -15.10
C LYS A 21 8.73 -18.67 -14.13
N VAL A 22 8.88 -18.41 -12.82
CA VAL A 22 8.52 -19.36 -11.75
C VAL A 22 7.02 -19.66 -11.77
N PHE A 23 6.17 -18.62 -11.89
CA PHE A 23 4.72 -18.78 -12.03
C PHE A 23 4.36 -19.70 -13.20
N LYS A 24 4.93 -19.44 -14.39
CA LYS A 24 4.69 -20.26 -15.59
C LYS A 24 5.15 -21.71 -15.40
N ALA A 25 6.32 -21.91 -14.78
CA ALA A 25 6.86 -23.24 -14.51
C ALA A 25 5.97 -24.03 -13.53
N ILE A 26 5.51 -23.41 -12.44
CA ILE A 26 4.59 -24.04 -11.48
C ILE A 26 3.26 -24.41 -12.15
N LYS A 27 2.70 -23.51 -12.96
CA LYS A 27 1.45 -23.77 -13.69
C LYS A 27 1.56 -24.94 -14.66
N HIS A 28 2.67 -24.99 -15.43
CA HIS A 28 2.94 -26.06 -16.39
C HIS A 28 3.15 -27.41 -15.68
N GLU A 29 4.04 -27.48 -14.72
CA GLU A 29 4.36 -28.69 -13.98
C GLU A 29 3.14 -29.27 -13.24
N GLY A 30 2.31 -28.40 -12.63
CA GLY A 30 1.06 -28.82 -11.99
C GLY A 30 0.08 -29.44 -12.99
N SER A 31 -0.05 -28.85 -14.18
CA SER A 31 -0.88 -29.36 -15.26
C SER A 31 -0.39 -30.73 -15.75
N ASP A 32 0.89 -30.86 -16.05
CA ASP A 32 1.49 -32.09 -16.60
C ASP A 32 1.37 -33.27 -15.64
N ARG A 33 1.44 -32.98 -14.33
CA ARG A 33 1.29 -33.99 -13.27
C ARG A 33 -0.15 -34.24 -12.85
N GLY A 34 -1.13 -33.53 -13.43
CA GLY A 34 -2.54 -33.64 -13.06
C GLY A 34 -2.88 -33.18 -11.64
N ILE A 35 -2.01 -32.33 -11.05
CA ILE A 35 -2.20 -31.78 -9.70
C ILE A 35 -3.03 -30.49 -9.81
N LYS A 36 -4.17 -30.46 -9.13
CA LYS A 36 -5.02 -29.26 -9.10
C LYS A 36 -4.45 -28.20 -8.17
N ILE A 37 -3.93 -27.15 -8.76
CA ILE A 37 -3.38 -26.01 -8.04
C ILE A 37 -4.17 -24.73 -8.36
N GLU A 38 -4.35 -23.89 -7.36
CA GLU A 38 -4.83 -22.51 -7.47
C GLU A 38 -3.65 -21.60 -7.17
N ILE A 39 -3.20 -20.84 -8.18
CA ILE A 39 -2.09 -19.91 -7.99
C ILE A 39 -2.62 -18.51 -7.71
N ILE A 40 -2.32 -17.98 -6.53
CA ILE A 40 -2.65 -16.63 -6.10
C ILE A 40 -1.45 -15.74 -6.33
N ARG A 41 -1.67 -14.59 -6.96
CA ARG A 41 -0.62 -13.64 -7.30
C ARG A 41 -0.56 -12.55 -6.22
N ASN A 42 0.11 -12.87 -5.10
CA ASN A 42 0.35 -11.93 -4.01
C ASN A 42 1.51 -10.96 -4.34
N GLY A 43 1.97 -10.19 -3.37
CA GLY A 43 3.17 -9.36 -3.48
C GLY A 43 4.36 -9.93 -2.72
N SER A 44 5.51 -9.28 -2.84
CA SER A 44 6.69 -9.57 -2.02
C SER A 44 6.46 -9.23 -0.54
N ARG A 45 7.08 -10.02 0.32
CA ARG A 45 7.13 -9.78 1.78
C ARG A 45 8.21 -8.77 2.18
N GLY A 46 9.00 -8.25 1.22
CA GLY A 46 10.14 -7.39 1.48
C GLY A 46 11.45 -8.13 1.79
N LEU A 47 11.48 -9.46 1.63
CA LEU A 47 12.66 -10.30 1.81
C LEU A 47 13.33 -10.53 0.44
N PHE A 48 13.91 -9.49 -0.15
CA PHE A 48 14.34 -9.51 -1.55
C PHE A 48 15.44 -10.54 -1.84
N TRP A 49 16.25 -10.93 -0.84
CA TRP A 49 17.25 -12.01 -0.98
C TRP A 49 16.63 -13.40 -1.12
N LEU A 50 15.32 -13.55 -0.83
CA LEU A 50 14.56 -14.80 -0.96
C LEU A 50 13.62 -14.81 -2.16
N GLU A 51 13.63 -13.74 -2.97
CA GLU A 51 12.80 -13.70 -4.17
C GLU A 51 13.42 -14.55 -5.32
N THR A 52 12.61 -15.31 -6.04
CA THR A 52 11.16 -15.44 -5.92
C THR A 52 10.83 -16.30 -4.71
N MET A 53 10.07 -15.75 -3.78
CA MET A 53 9.61 -16.52 -2.62
C MET A 53 8.20 -17.08 -2.90
N VAL A 54 8.11 -18.40 -2.97
CA VAL A 54 6.84 -19.12 -3.18
C VAL A 54 6.29 -19.59 -1.85
N GLU A 55 4.99 -19.40 -1.62
CA GLU A 55 4.34 -19.87 -0.39
C GLU A 55 3.24 -20.89 -0.73
N VAL A 56 2.98 -21.82 0.16
CA VAL A 56 1.93 -22.84 0.04
C VAL A 56 1.05 -22.80 1.27
N GLU A 57 -0.27 -22.84 1.08
CA GLU A 57 -1.22 -22.88 2.18
C GLU A 57 -1.25 -24.27 2.82
N THR A 58 -1.07 -24.33 4.13
CA THR A 58 -1.16 -25.57 4.92
C THR A 58 -2.03 -25.36 6.17
N PRO A 59 -2.49 -26.43 6.84
CA PRO A 59 -3.23 -26.30 8.10
C PRO A 59 -2.46 -25.56 9.22
N GLN A 60 -1.13 -25.53 9.15
CA GLN A 60 -0.27 -24.84 10.11
C GLN A 60 0.06 -23.39 9.73
N GLY A 61 -0.49 -22.89 8.61
CA GLY A 61 -0.17 -21.61 8.01
C GLY A 61 0.58 -21.76 6.70
N ARG A 62 0.98 -20.65 6.10
CA ARG A 62 1.75 -20.71 4.84
C ARG A 62 3.17 -21.19 5.11
N VAL A 63 3.64 -22.11 4.27
CA VAL A 63 5.04 -22.58 4.25
C VAL A 63 5.75 -21.91 3.08
N ALA A 64 6.90 -21.29 3.32
CA ALA A 64 7.68 -20.58 2.32
C ALA A 64 8.83 -21.40 1.76
N TYR A 65 9.12 -21.16 0.49
CA TYR A 65 10.26 -21.68 -0.27
C TYR A 65 10.96 -20.53 -1.00
N GLY A 66 12.29 -20.47 -0.93
CA GLY A 66 13.02 -19.40 -1.59
C GLY A 66 14.54 -19.47 -1.41
N PRO A 67 15.31 -18.82 -2.31
CA PRO A 67 14.86 -18.26 -3.57
C PRO A 67 14.57 -19.37 -4.61
N VAL A 68 13.39 -19.33 -5.24
CA VAL A 68 12.98 -20.33 -6.24
C VAL A 68 13.32 -19.84 -7.64
N ASN A 69 13.98 -20.69 -8.42
CA ASN A 69 14.20 -20.51 -9.85
C ASN A 69 13.33 -21.46 -10.66
N PRO A 70 13.06 -21.19 -11.95
CA PRO A 70 12.25 -22.09 -12.77
C PRO A 70 12.78 -23.52 -12.82
N ALA A 71 14.11 -23.72 -12.76
CA ALA A 71 14.76 -25.04 -12.79
C ALA A 71 14.49 -25.86 -11.51
N ASP A 72 14.15 -25.22 -10.40
CA ASP A 72 13.89 -25.89 -9.13
C ASP A 72 12.50 -26.52 -9.09
N VAL A 73 11.56 -26.03 -9.90
CA VAL A 73 10.12 -26.32 -9.80
C VAL A 73 9.84 -27.81 -9.95
N SER A 74 10.44 -28.51 -10.91
CA SER A 74 10.19 -29.95 -11.10
C SER A 74 10.59 -30.76 -9.84
N SER A 75 11.78 -30.46 -9.28
CA SER A 75 12.24 -31.13 -8.03
C SER A 75 11.38 -30.78 -6.81
N MET A 76 10.81 -29.55 -6.78
CA MET A 76 9.85 -29.15 -5.74
C MET A 76 8.56 -29.99 -5.83
N PHE A 77 8.05 -30.25 -7.03
CA PHE A 77 6.89 -31.14 -7.22
C PHE A 77 7.22 -32.58 -6.84
N ASP A 78 8.42 -33.11 -7.17
CA ASP A 78 8.88 -34.44 -6.74
C ASP A 78 8.89 -34.60 -5.22
N LYS A 79 9.16 -33.50 -4.50
CA LYS A 79 9.11 -33.46 -3.04
C LYS A 79 7.75 -33.02 -2.47
N GLU A 80 6.74 -32.93 -3.31
CA GLU A 80 5.35 -32.57 -2.95
C GLU A 80 5.28 -31.26 -2.13
N PHE A 81 6.03 -30.23 -2.57
CA PHE A 81 6.08 -28.92 -1.88
C PHE A 81 4.70 -28.31 -1.70
N TYR A 82 3.76 -28.58 -2.64
CA TYR A 82 2.37 -28.12 -2.58
C TYR A 82 1.58 -28.65 -1.37
N LEU A 83 2.13 -29.63 -0.66
CA LEU A 83 1.66 -30.12 0.65
C LEU A 83 2.44 -29.51 1.83
N GLY A 84 3.34 -28.58 1.60
CA GLY A 84 4.21 -28.01 2.62
C GLY A 84 5.38 -28.92 3.03
N LYS A 85 5.69 -29.97 2.22
CA LYS A 85 6.78 -30.92 2.53
C LYS A 85 8.16 -30.28 2.35
N LYS A 86 9.16 -30.87 3.02
CA LYS A 86 10.55 -30.39 3.02
C LYS A 86 11.21 -30.48 1.65
N HIS A 87 11.87 -29.40 1.26
CA HIS A 87 12.74 -29.26 0.09
C HIS A 87 13.99 -28.48 0.52
N PRO A 88 15.13 -28.54 -0.19
CA PRO A 88 16.33 -27.73 0.13
C PRO A 88 16.05 -26.21 0.22
N LEU A 89 15.07 -25.71 -0.54
CA LEU A 89 14.63 -24.31 -0.52
C LEU A 89 13.60 -24.00 0.58
N SER A 90 13.21 -24.97 1.42
CA SER A 90 12.18 -24.78 2.43
C SER A 90 12.65 -23.85 3.54
N LEU A 91 11.87 -22.79 3.81
CA LEU A 91 12.13 -21.79 4.84
C LEU A 91 11.27 -22.02 6.10
N GLY A 92 10.35 -23.02 6.07
CA GLY A 92 9.39 -23.28 7.13
C GLY A 92 8.16 -22.40 7.08
N VAL A 93 7.44 -22.31 8.20
CA VAL A 93 6.23 -21.48 8.30
C VAL A 93 6.60 -20.01 8.11
N THR A 94 5.96 -19.34 7.16
CA THR A 94 6.31 -17.97 6.75
C THR A 94 6.28 -16.98 7.92
N SER A 95 5.26 -17.05 8.78
CA SER A 95 5.13 -16.16 9.94
C SER A 95 6.24 -16.36 10.99
N GLU A 96 6.90 -17.52 10.98
CA GLU A 96 7.99 -17.85 11.90
C GLU A 96 9.37 -17.42 11.36
N ILE A 97 9.48 -16.99 10.12
CA ILE A 97 10.72 -16.42 9.58
C ILE A 97 11.08 -15.21 10.45
N LYS A 98 12.25 -15.27 11.09
CA LYS A 98 12.69 -14.30 12.11
C LYS A 98 12.57 -12.85 11.64
N TRP A 99 12.87 -12.58 10.35
CA TRP A 99 12.75 -11.27 9.75
C TRP A 99 11.32 -10.74 9.73
N LEU A 100 10.32 -11.59 9.47
CA LEU A 100 8.91 -11.23 9.48
C LEU A 100 8.34 -11.16 10.89
N LYS A 101 8.68 -12.17 11.72
CA LYS A 101 8.19 -12.28 13.10
C LYS A 101 8.57 -11.08 13.98
N ASN A 102 9.72 -10.46 13.71
CA ASN A 102 10.24 -9.35 14.49
C ASN A 102 9.73 -7.98 14.00
N GLN A 103 8.86 -7.90 13.01
CA GLN A 103 8.28 -6.64 12.52
C GLN A 103 7.00 -6.26 13.29
N GLU A 104 6.67 -4.99 13.23
CA GLU A 104 5.39 -4.42 13.72
C GLU A 104 4.66 -3.85 12.51
N ARG A 105 4.00 -4.75 11.76
CA ARG A 105 3.36 -4.39 10.49
C ARG A 105 1.95 -3.87 10.73
N LEU A 106 1.76 -2.56 10.63
CA LEU A 106 0.46 -1.87 10.69
C LEU A 106 0.00 -1.46 9.29
N THR A 107 0.72 -0.56 8.66
CA THR A 107 0.39 -0.07 7.30
C THR A 107 0.65 -1.15 6.25
N TYR A 108 1.67 -1.98 6.46
CA TYR A 108 2.04 -3.10 5.60
C TYR A 108 1.44 -4.45 6.03
N ALA A 109 0.42 -4.45 6.87
CA ALA A 109 -0.14 -5.69 7.43
C ALA A 109 -0.51 -6.73 6.36
N ARG A 110 -1.02 -6.29 5.21
CA ARG A 110 -1.45 -7.16 4.10
C ARG A 110 -0.43 -7.32 2.98
N VAL A 111 0.60 -6.47 2.95
CA VAL A 111 1.65 -6.50 1.90
C VAL A 111 2.33 -7.86 1.86
N GLY A 112 2.28 -8.52 0.71
CA GLY A 112 2.77 -9.87 0.49
C GLY A 112 1.85 -10.99 1.00
N ILE A 113 0.68 -10.66 1.55
CA ILE A 113 -0.31 -11.62 2.03
C ILE A 113 -1.44 -11.78 1.02
N THR A 114 -2.08 -10.67 0.65
CA THR A 114 -3.27 -10.66 -0.19
C THR A 114 -2.93 -10.60 -1.68
N ASP A 115 -3.87 -11.01 -2.51
CA ASP A 115 -3.88 -10.66 -3.92
C ASP A 115 -4.27 -9.18 -4.05
N PRO A 116 -3.42 -8.32 -4.59
CA PRO A 116 -3.64 -6.86 -4.64
C PRO A 116 -4.87 -6.44 -5.46
N VAL A 117 -5.38 -7.30 -6.32
CA VAL A 117 -6.57 -7.02 -7.14
C VAL A 117 -7.79 -7.86 -6.73
N SER A 118 -7.74 -8.49 -5.56
CA SER A 118 -8.88 -9.20 -4.99
C SER A 118 -9.53 -8.40 -3.86
N LEU A 119 -10.65 -7.75 -4.17
CA LEU A 119 -11.46 -7.04 -3.18
C LEU A 119 -11.89 -7.95 -2.02
N LYS A 120 -12.30 -9.19 -2.35
CA LYS A 120 -12.68 -10.20 -1.36
C LYS A 120 -11.53 -10.53 -0.42
N ASP A 121 -10.33 -10.66 -0.96
CA ASP A 121 -9.14 -10.97 -0.15
C ASP A 121 -8.78 -9.79 0.77
N TYR A 122 -8.89 -8.55 0.26
CA TYR A 122 -8.73 -7.34 1.06
C TYR A 122 -9.73 -7.30 2.23
N GLU A 123 -11.03 -7.53 1.98
CA GLU A 123 -12.06 -7.52 3.02
C GLU A 123 -11.87 -8.63 4.06
N THR A 124 -11.47 -9.84 3.65
CA THR A 124 -11.20 -10.95 4.59
C THR A 124 -10.00 -10.71 5.50
N HIS A 125 -9.13 -9.76 5.12
CA HIS A 125 -7.99 -9.30 5.91
C HIS A 125 -8.22 -7.90 6.53
N ASP A 126 -9.41 -7.65 7.04
CA ASP A 126 -9.81 -6.43 7.75
C ASP A 126 -9.92 -5.16 6.89
N GLY A 127 -9.93 -5.29 5.56
CA GLY A 127 -10.10 -4.17 4.65
C GLY A 127 -11.47 -3.50 4.76
N PHE A 128 -11.52 -2.21 4.47
CA PHE A 128 -12.69 -1.32 4.52
C PHE A 128 -13.38 -1.21 5.90
N LYS A 129 -12.81 -1.76 6.95
CA LYS A 129 -13.35 -1.56 8.31
C LYS A 129 -13.25 -0.10 8.75
N GLY A 130 -12.13 0.56 8.46
CA GLY A 130 -11.93 1.98 8.74
C GLY A 130 -12.93 2.86 8.02
N LEU A 131 -13.15 2.62 6.71
CA LEU A 131 -14.14 3.35 5.91
C LEU A 131 -15.56 3.16 6.43
N ARG A 132 -15.96 1.92 6.73
CA ARG A 132 -17.31 1.63 7.27
C ARG A 132 -17.56 2.36 8.59
N LYS A 133 -16.55 2.50 9.45
CA LYS A 133 -16.64 3.31 10.67
C LYS A 133 -16.69 4.80 10.34
N ALA A 134 -15.82 5.29 9.46
CA ALA A 134 -15.75 6.70 9.07
C ALA A 134 -17.07 7.21 8.51
N LEU A 135 -17.78 6.42 7.70
CA LEU A 135 -19.09 6.78 7.13
C LEU A 135 -20.18 7.06 8.19
N ASN A 136 -20.00 6.59 9.41
CA ASN A 136 -20.91 6.85 10.54
C ASN A 136 -20.44 8.01 11.44
N LEU A 137 -19.32 8.65 11.11
CA LEU A 137 -18.78 9.76 11.88
C LEU A 137 -19.04 11.10 11.19
N LYS A 138 -19.07 12.17 11.99
CA LYS A 138 -19.03 13.54 11.47
C LYS A 138 -17.61 13.85 10.97
N PRO A 139 -17.45 14.68 9.92
CA PRO A 139 -16.14 15.07 9.40
C PRO A 139 -15.14 15.50 10.47
N GLN A 140 -15.54 16.37 11.38
CA GLN A 140 -14.67 16.82 12.49
C GLN A 140 -14.16 15.65 13.32
N LYS A 141 -15.00 14.64 13.62
CA LYS A 141 -14.57 13.50 14.44
C LYS A 141 -13.52 12.63 13.74
N ILE A 142 -13.58 12.53 12.41
CA ILE A 142 -12.54 11.84 11.63
C ILE A 142 -11.22 12.62 11.73
N VAL A 143 -11.26 13.94 11.62
CA VAL A 143 -10.07 14.80 11.78
C VAL A 143 -9.50 14.70 13.20
N ASP A 144 -10.37 14.67 14.23
CA ASP A 144 -9.95 14.50 15.62
C ASP A 144 -9.21 13.16 15.81
N GLU A 145 -9.75 12.03 15.31
CA GLU A 145 -9.08 10.71 15.39
C GLU A 145 -7.69 10.73 14.73
N VAL A 146 -7.57 11.37 13.56
CA VAL A 146 -6.27 11.51 12.89
C VAL A 146 -5.32 12.41 13.67
N THR A 147 -5.82 13.47 14.29
CA THR A 147 -5.02 14.38 15.12
C THR A 147 -4.53 13.68 16.40
N ASP A 148 -5.43 13.01 17.11
CA ASP A 148 -5.14 12.32 18.38
C ASP A 148 -4.22 11.11 18.18
N SER A 149 -4.21 10.52 16.98
CA SER A 149 -3.26 9.46 16.62
C SER A 149 -1.80 9.92 16.59
N GLY A 150 -1.58 11.24 16.47
CA GLY A 150 -0.26 11.81 16.32
C GLY A 150 0.41 11.47 14.99
N LEU A 151 -0.35 11.05 13.98
CA LEU A 151 0.19 10.76 12.64
C LEU A 151 0.85 11.99 12.03
N ARG A 152 2.08 11.85 11.63
CA ARG A 152 2.85 12.85 10.88
C ARG A 152 3.14 12.34 9.47
N GLY A 153 3.26 13.26 8.52
CA GLY A 153 3.56 12.94 7.12
C GLY A 153 4.75 11.99 6.96
N ARG A 154 4.62 11.03 6.07
CA ARG A 154 5.63 10.00 5.76
C ARG A 154 6.45 10.31 4.50
N GLY A 155 6.20 11.44 3.85
CA GLY A 155 6.94 11.89 2.67
C GLY A 155 8.19 12.74 2.95
N GLY A 156 8.68 12.78 4.21
CA GLY A 156 9.91 13.48 4.57
C GLY A 156 9.72 14.69 5.52
N ALA A 157 8.83 15.62 5.23
CA ALA A 157 8.60 16.84 6.01
C ALA A 157 8.01 16.60 7.42
N ALA A 158 7.40 15.45 7.64
CA ALA A 158 6.80 15.05 8.92
C ALA A 158 5.83 16.09 9.52
N PHE A 159 5.08 16.82 8.69
CA PHE A 159 4.05 17.74 9.17
C PHE A 159 2.87 16.97 9.78
N PRO A 160 2.26 17.42 10.88
CA PRO A 160 1.11 16.73 11.49
C PRO A 160 -0.08 16.62 10.52
N THR A 161 -0.51 15.40 10.22
CA THR A 161 -1.55 15.14 9.21
C THR A 161 -2.89 15.74 9.62
N GLY A 162 -3.28 15.61 10.89
CA GLY A 162 -4.55 16.15 11.41
C GLY A 162 -4.64 17.67 11.29
N ILE A 163 -3.54 18.42 11.52
CA ILE A 163 -3.52 19.89 11.36
C ILE A 163 -3.78 20.27 9.90
N LYS A 164 -3.14 19.57 8.93
CA LYS A 164 -3.39 19.79 7.51
C LYS A 164 -4.85 19.55 7.16
N TRP A 165 -5.43 18.46 7.63
CA TRP A 165 -6.83 18.12 7.38
C TRP A 165 -7.81 19.12 8.03
N GLN A 166 -7.52 19.55 9.27
CA GLN A 166 -8.32 20.56 9.94
C GLN A 166 -8.36 21.88 9.16
N THR A 167 -7.21 22.29 8.60
CA THR A 167 -7.14 23.51 7.78
C THR A 167 -8.02 23.40 6.55
N VAL A 168 -7.97 22.27 5.84
CA VAL A 168 -8.81 22.05 4.65
C VAL A 168 -10.29 21.91 5.02
N LEU A 169 -10.62 21.22 6.13
CA LEU A 169 -12.00 21.12 6.61
C LEU A 169 -12.61 22.49 6.84
N ASN A 170 -11.87 23.39 7.50
CA ASN A 170 -12.32 24.73 7.86
C ASN A 170 -12.33 25.73 6.68
N ALA A 171 -11.63 25.43 5.60
CA ALA A 171 -11.56 26.32 4.44
C ALA A 171 -12.94 26.49 3.79
N PRO A 172 -13.45 27.74 3.59
CA PRO A 172 -14.74 28.01 2.99
C PRO A 172 -14.67 27.79 1.48
N SER A 173 -14.98 26.58 1.01
CA SER A 173 -15.00 26.24 -0.40
C SER A 173 -15.97 25.09 -0.64
N GLU A 174 -16.78 25.20 -1.69
CA GLU A 174 -17.65 24.10 -2.14
C GLU A 174 -16.87 22.98 -2.82
N LYS A 175 -15.70 23.27 -3.39
CA LYS A 175 -14.83 22.29 -4.05
C LYS A 175 -13.51 22.17 -3.32
N LYS A 176 -13.16 20.95 -2.98
CA LYS A 176 -11.89 20.58 -2.32
C LYS A 176 -11.33 19.33 -2.99
N TYR A 177 -10.03 19.12 -2.86
CA TYR A 177 -9.35 17.99 -3.48
C TYR A 177 -8.51 17.18 -2.49
N ILE A 178 -8.39 15.89 -2.80
CA ILE A 178 -7.39 15.01 -2.17
C ILE A 178 -6.33 14.67 -3.20
N VAL A 179 -5.08 14.94 -2.91
CA VAL A 179 -3.95 14.58 -3.77
C VAL A 179 -3.02 13.65 -3.01
N CYS A 180 -2.82 12.46 -3.56
CA CYS A 180 -1.82 11.53 -3.11
C CYS A 180 -0.51 11.82 -3.85
N ASN A 181 0.50 12.25 -3.12
CA ASN A 181 1.85 12.36 -3.64
C ASN A 181 2.48 10.97 -3.69
N ALA A 182 2.51 10.40 -4.89
CA ALA A 182 3.10 9.11 -5.22
C ALA A 182 4.32 9.27 -6.16
N ASP A 183 4.92 10.46 -6.16
CA ASP A 183 6.18 10.74 -6.85
C ASP A 183 7.37 10.43 -5.94
N GLU A 184 7.61 9.14 -5.70
CA GLU A 184 8.69 8.60 -4.86
C GLU A 184 10.04 8.74 -5.59
N GLY A 185 10.57 9.97 -5.63
CA GLY A 185 11.67 10.37 -6.47
C GLY A 185 13.07 10.02 -5.97
N ASP A 186 13.26 9.77 -4.67
CA ASP A 186 14.57 9.47 -4.09
C ASP A 186 15.13 8.15 -4.64
N SER A 187 16.39 8.18 -5.11
CA SER A 187 17.04 7.01 -5.69
C SER A 187 17.08 5.84 -4.72
N GLY A 188 16.62 4.67 -5.18
CA GLY A 188 16.58 3.44 -4.40
C GLY A 188 15.40 3.33 -3.43
N THR A 189 14.57 4.35 -3.28
CA THR A 189 13.36 4.31 -2.46
C THR A 189 12.20 3.69 -3.24
N PHE A 190 11.48 2.75 -2.63
CA PHE A 190 10.31 2.08 -3.23
C PHE A 190 9.29 1.59 -2.19
N SER A 191 9.25 2.22 -1.01
CA SER A 191 8.28 1.87 0.02
C SER A 191 6.84 2.21 -0.38
N ASP A 192 6.63 3.37 -1.01
CA ASP A 192 5.32 3.75 -1.55
C ASP A 192 4.87 2.78 -2.66
N ARG A 193 5.79 2.41 -3.56
CA ARG A 193 5.53 1.42 -4.61
C ARG A 193 5.06 0.08 -4.03
N MET A 194 5.67 -0.39 -2.95
CA MET A 194 5.28 -1.65 -2.29
C MET A 194 3.81 -1.62 -1.84
N ILE A 195 3.30 -0.50 -1.33
CA ILE A 195 1.87 -0.34 -1.01
C ILE A 195 1.04 -0.36 -2.28
N MET A 196 1.41 0.44 -3.27
CA MET A 196 0.62 0.58 -4.51
C MET A 196 0.53 -0.72 -5.32
N GLU A 197 1.57 -1.54 -5.30
CA GLU A 197 1.59 -2.82 -6.02
C GLU A 197 1.04 -4.00 -5.23
N ASN A 198 1.05 -3.96 -3.88
CA ASN A 198 0.75 -5.12 -3.05
C ASN A 198 -0.49 -4.96 -2.15
N ASP A 199 -0.93 -3.73 -1.89
CA ASP A 199 -2.14 -3.43 -1.12
C ASP A 199 -2.76 -2.11 -1.60
N PRO A 200 -3.15 -1.97 -2.89
CA PRO A 200 -3.67 -0.73 -3.44
C PRO A 200 -4.98 -0.29 -2.78
N PHE A 201 -5.78 -1.23 -2.29
CA PHE A 201 -7.06 -0.91 -1.65
C PHE A 201 -6.90 -0.16 -0.34
N VAL A 202 -5.79 -0.34 0.41
CA VAL A 202 -5.56 0.44 1.64
C VAL A 202 -5.32 1.92 1.33
N LEU A 203 -4.65 2.22 0.21
CA LEU A 203 -4.48 3.59 -0.26
C LEU A 203 -5.81 4.19 -0.72
N ILE A 204 -6.58 3.43 -1.51
CA ILE A 204 -7.92 3.85 -1.97
C ILE A 204 -8.82 4.14 -0.76
N GLU A 205 -8.89 3.24 0.22
CA GLU A 205 -9.65 3.42 1.45
C GLU A 205 -9.23 4.69 2.21
N GLY A 206 -7.93 4.90 2.37
CA GLY A 206 -7.39 6.08 3.05
C GLY A 206 -7.74 7.39 2.34
N MET A 207 -7.74 7.40 1.00
CA MET A 207 -8.12 8.58 0.21
C MET A 207 -9.61 8.88 0.31
N ILE A 208 -10.47 7.86 0.31
CA ILE A 208 -11.92 8.02 0.51
C ILE A 208 -12.21 8.62 1.89
N ILE A 209 -11.56 8.10 2.94
CA ILE A 209 -11.70 8.62 4.31
C ILE A 209 -11.22 10.07 4.38
N ALA A 210 -10.11 10.42 3.74
CA ALA A 210 -9.62 11.80 3.66
C ALA A 210 -10.64 12.72 2.99
N GLY A 211 -11.23 12.28 1.88
CA GLY A 211 -12.30 13.00 1.18
C GLY A 211 -13.51 13.26 2.07
N LEU A 212 -13.98 12.22 2.76
CA LEU A 212 -15.09 12.31 3.72
C LEU A 212 -14.77 13.28 4.87
N ALA A 213 -13.54 13.25 5.39
CA ALA A 213 -13.11 14.09 6.50
C ALA A 213 -13.11 15.58 6.18
N VAL A 214 -12.81 15.98 4.95
CA VAL A 214 -12.68 17.40 4.59
C VAL A 214 -13.76 17.90 3.65
N GLY A 215 -14.65 17.02 3.17
CA GLY A 215 -15.71 17.35 2.22
C GLY A 215 -15.21 17.44 0.77
N ALA A 216 -14.20 16.68 0.40
CA ALA A 216 -13.73 16.57 -0.98
C ALA A 216 -14.43 15.38 -1.67
N ASP A 217 -14.77 15.56 -2.95
CA ASP A 217 -15.45 14.56 -3.79
C ASP A 217 -14.58 14.03 -4.93
N GLN A 218 -13.34 14.53 -5.05
CA GLN A 218 -12.38 14.15 -6.08
C GLN A 218 -10.98 13.95 -5.50
N GLY A 219 -10.36 12.84 -5.86
CA GLY A 219 -8.97 12.50 -5.54
C GLY A 219 -8.12 12.23 -6.77
N TYR A 220 -6.83 12.51 -6.66
CA TYR A 220 -5.82 12.20 -7.65
C TYR A 220 -4.64 11.49 -7.00
N ILE A 221 -4.19 10.39 -7.61
CA ILE A 221 -2.91 9.76 -7.29
C ILE A 221 -1.90 10.24 -8.33
N TYR A 222 -1.02 11.17 -7.94
CA TYR A 222 0.05 11.66 -8.81
C TYR A 222 1.21 10.67 -8.74
N LEU A 223 1.22 9.76 -9.73
CA LEU A 223 2.10 8.61 -9.74
C LEU A 223 3.34 8.85 -10.60
N ARG A 224 4.49 8.60 -10.04
CA ARG A 224 5.78 8.59 -10.73
C ARG A 224 5.73 7.76 -12.02
N SER A 225 6.24 8.32 -13.12
CA SER A 225 6.17 7.72 -14.46
C SER A 225 6.95 6.39 -14.59
N GLU A 226 7.95 6.18 -13.73
CA GLU A 226 8.80 4.99 -13.71
C GLU A 226 8.17 3.77 -13.03
N TYR A 227 6.90 3.89 -12.56
CA TYR A 227 6.16 2.80 -11.91
C TYR A 227 4.98 2.28 -12.75
N PRO A 228 5.24 1.73 -13.98
CA PRO A 228 4.16 1.30 -14.87
C PRO A 228 3.32 0.14 -14.29
N ASN A 229 3.94 -0.76 -13.50
CA ASN A 229 3.23 -1.86 -12.85
C ASN A 229 2.30 -1.34 -11.75
N ALA A 230 2.74 -0.40 -10.94
CA ALA A 230 1.89 0.25 -9.94
C ALA A 230 0.70 0.98 -10.60
N GLN A 231 0.93 1.66 -11.75
CA GLN A 231 -0.14 2.29 -12.52
C GLN A 231 -1.21 1.28 -12.97
N ALA A 232 -0.78 0.14 -13.50
CA ALA A 232 -1.69 -0.91 -13.95
C ALA A 232 -2.52 -1.47 -12.79
N ILE A 233 -1.88 -1.80 -11.67
CA ILE A 233 -2.53 -2.37 -10.48
C ILE A 233 -3.49 -1.36 -9.84
N LEU A 234 -3.09 -0.10 -9.69
CA LEU A 234 -3.96 0.96 -9.14
C LEU A 234 -5.20 1.18 -10.01
N ASN A 235 -5.05 1.25 -11.34
CA ASN A 235 -6.18 1.41 -12.24
C ASN A 235 -7.15 0.20 -12.15
N GLU A 236 -6.62 -1.02 -12.09
CA GLU A 236 -7.41 -2.24 -11.90
C GLU A 236 -8.16 -2.20 -10.56
N ALA A 237 -7.48 -1.86 -9.46
CA ALA A 237 -8.08 -1.77 -8.13
C ALA A 237 -9.15 -0.67 -8.04
N ILE A 238 -8.93 0.50 -8.65
CA ILE A 238 -9.92 1.58 -8.74
C ILE A 238 -11.16 1.12 -9.49
N ASN A 239 -11.01 0.46 -10.65
CA ASN A 239 -12.13 -0.07 -11.41
C ASN A 239 -12.92 -1.11 -10.59
N ILE A 240 -12.24 -2.02 -9.90
CA ILE A 240 -12.87 -3.00 -9.01
C ILE A 240 -13.63 -2.30 -7.87
N ALA A 241 -13.03 -1.31 -7.23
CA ALA A 241 -13.68 -0.53 -6.17
C ALA A 241 -14.92 0.21 -6.66
N GLN A 242 -14.89 0.79 -7.87
CA GLN A 242 -16.04 1.44 -8.50
C GLN A 242 -17.17 0.45 -8.79
N GLN A 243 -16.86 -0.70 -9.39
CA GLN A 243 -17.84 -1.74 -9.72
C GLN A 243 -18.54 -2.32 -8.49
N ASN A 244 -17.86 -2.28 -7.33
CA ASN A 244 -18.39 -2.81 -6.07
C ASN A 244 -18.91 -1.73 -5.10
N GLY A 245 -19.07 -0.47 -5.57
CA GLY A 245 -19.70 0.61 -4.81
C GLY A 245 -18.83 1.20 -3.69
N PHE A 246 -17.51 0.99 -3.73
CA PHE A 246 -16.56 1.63 -2.82
C PHE A 246 -16.03 2.98 -3.35
N LEU A 247 -16.21 3.26 -4.65
CA LEU A 247 -15.90 4.53 -5.30
C LEU A 247 -17.08 4.98 -6.18
N GLY A 248 -17.09 6.25 -6.54
CA GLY A 248 -18.11 6.87 -7.38
C GLY A 248 -19.25 7.46 -6.54
N LYS A 249 -20.49 7.29 -6.99
CA LYS A 249 -21.68 7.86 -6.34
C LYS A 249 -22.16 6.99 -5.18
N ASN A 250 -22.59 7.65 -4.09
CA ASN A 250 -23.27 6.99 -2.97
C ASN A 250 -22.50 5.79 -2.40
N ILE A 251 -21.23 5.98 -2.07
CA ILE A 251 -20.33 4.95 -1.56
C ILE A 251 -21.00 4.15 -0.45
N LEU A 252 -21.04 2.81 -0.60
CA LEU A 252 -21.67 1.88 0.34
C LEU A 252 -23.11 2.29 0.73
N ASN A 253 -23.88 2.81 -0.21
CA ASN A 253 -25.23 3.35 -0.03
C ASN A 253 -25.33 4.57 0.89
N SER A 254 -24.24 5.26 1.17
CA SER A 254 -24.21 6.53 1.90
C SER A 254 -24.58 7.71 0.98
N LYS A 255 -24.65 8.92 1.55
CA LYS A 255 -24.80 10.16 0.77
C LYS A 255 -23.48 10.69 0.24
N PHE A 256 -22.35 10.09 0.59
CA PHE A 256 -21.04 10.51 0.17
C PHE A 256 -20.67 9.92 -1.18
N SER A 257 -20.05 10.74 -2.01
CA SER A 257 -19.55 10.36 -3.34
C SER A 257 -18.09 10.78 -3.46
N PHE A 258 -17.25 9.94 -4.03
CA PHE A 258 -15.84 10.23 -4.20
C PHE A 258 -15.30 9.55 -5.45
N ASN A 259 -14.68 10.32 -6.32
CA ASN A 259 -14.01 9.82 -7.52
C ASN A 259 -12.50 9.83 -7.31
N LEU A 260 -11.81 8.88 -7.91
CA LEU A 260 -10.37 8.72 -7.80
C LEU A 260 -9.76 8.40 -9.16
N GLU A 261 -8.68 9.10 -9.49
CA GLU A 261 -7.96 8.92 -10.75
C GLU A 261 -6.45 8.81 -10.50
N VAL A 262 -5.78 8.01 -11.34
CA VAL A 262 -4.31 7.94 -11.38
C VAL A 262 -3.82 8.85 -12.49
N THR A 263 -3.04 9.86 -12.13
CA THR A 263 -2.35 10.75 -13.07
C THR A 263 -0.88 10.38 -13.11
N ARG A 264 -0.37 10.01 -14.31
CA ARG A 264 1.04 9.72 -14.49
C ARG A 264 1.85 11.01 -14.53
N ALA A 265 2.84 11.11 -13.65
CA ALA A 265 3.76 12.23 -13.56
C ALA A 265 4.62 12.39 -14.83
N ALA A 266 5.20 13.56 -15.01
CA ALA A 266 6.06 13.88 -16.16
C ALA A 266 7.50 13.34 -16.05
N GLY A 267 7.87 12.70 -14.93
CA GLY A 267 9.21 12.13 -14.72
C GLY A 267 10.24 13.16 -14.25
N ALA A 268 9.83 14.20 -13.56
CA ALA A 268 10.69 15.23 -13.00
C ALA A 268 10.75 15.16 -11.49
N TYR A 269 11.94 14.99 -10.90
CA TYR A 269 12.16 14.89 -9.44
C TYR A 269 11.52 16.05 -8.66
N ILE A 270 11.59 17.27 -9.20
CA ILE A 270 11.00 18.46 -8.55
C ILE A 270 9.48 18.29 -8.28
N CYS A 271 8.78 17.47 -9.03
CA CYS A 271 7.35 17.22 -8.86
C CYS A 271 7.02 16.35 -7.63
N GLY A 272 8.03 15.86 -6.89
CA GLY A 272 7.86 15.35 -5.53
C GLY A 272 7.62 16.47 -4.49
N GLU A 273 7.97 17.73 -4.80
CA GLU A 273 7.60 18.89 -3.96
C GLU A 273 6.11 19.22 -4.15
N GLU A 274 5.41 19.50 -3.04
CA GLU A 274 3.94 19.60 -3.02
C GLU A 274 3.37 20.60 -4.05
N THR A 275 3.96 21.77 -4.21
CA THR A 275 3.43 22.82 -5.11
C THR A 275 3.82 22.58 -6.56
N SER A 276 5.01 22.07 -6.81
CA SER A 276 5.44 21.65 -8.17
C SER A 276 4.59 20.49 -8.70
N LEU A 277 4.20 19.56 -7.81
CA LEU A 277 3.26 18.50 -8.12
C LEU A 277 1.93 19.08 -8.59
N LEU A 278 1.38 20.04 -7.85
CA LEU A 278 0.11 20.70 -8.21
C LEU A 278 0.19 21.43 -9.54
N GLU A 279 1.27 22.16 -9.82
CA GLU A 279 1.49 22.79 -11.13
C GLU A 279 1.49 21.75 -12.25
N SER A 280 2.21 20.63 -12.06
CA SER A 280 2.25 19.54 -13.04
C SER A 280 0.89 18.87 -13.23
N LEU A 281 0.13 18.66 -12.16
CA LEU A 281 -1.23 18.11 -12.21
C LEU A 281 -2.20 19.04 -12.94
N GLU A 282 -1.98 20.36 -12.89
CA GLU A 282 -2.71 21.37 -13.66
C GLU A 282 -2.25 21.49 -15.13
N GLY A 283 -1.31 20.63 -15.57
CA GLY A 283 -0.80 20.65 -16.94
C GLY A 283 0.24 21.76 -17.23
N LYS A 284 0.79 22.34 -16.18
CA LYS A 284 1.82 23.38 -16.24
C LYS A 284 3.20 22.79 -16.01
N ARG A 285 4.24 23.58 -16.25
CA ARG A 285 5.61 23.23 -15.84
C ARG A 285 5.69 23.11 -14.30
N GLY A 286 6.31 22.06 -13.78
CA GLY A 286 6.51 21.84 -12.36
C GLY A 286 7.44 22.88 -11.76
N LEU A 287 6.88 23.97 -11.27
CA LEU A 287 7.58 25.05 -10.59
C LEU A 287 7.02 25.21 -9.17
N VAL A 288 7.90 25.52 -8.24
CA VAL A 288 7.50 25.79 -6.84
C VAL A 288 6.68 27.07 -6.75
N ARG A 289 5.57 27.03 -6.02
CA ARG A 289 4.75 28.21 -5.71
C ARG A 289 5.29 28.91 -4.45
N TYR A 290 5.11 30.21 -4.36
CA TYR A 290 5.34 30.95 -3.12
C TYR A 290 4.35 30.48 -2.04
N LYS A 291 4.83 30.39 -0.80
CA LYS A 291 4.02 30.11 0.39
C LYS A 291 4.24 31.21 1.42
N PRO A 292 3.19 31.79 2.05
CA PRO A 292 1.77 31.52 1.86
C PRO A 292 1.23 32.04 0.51
N PRO A 293 0.04 31.50 0.05
CA PRO A 293 -0.83 30.55 0.72
C PRO A 293 -0.32 29.10 0.66
N LEU A 294 -0.70 28.31 1.67
CA LEU A 294 -0.42 26.87 1.69
C LEU A 294 -1.43 26.12 0.81
N PRO A 295 -1.09 24.96 0.22
CA PRO A 295 -2.01 24.15 -0.56
C PRO A 295 -3.32 23.76 0.16
N ALA A 296 -3.26 23.68 1.49
CA ALA A 296 -4.45 23.46 2.31
C ALA A 296 -5.50 24.58 2.20
N ILE A 297 -5.11 25.76 1.73
CA ILE A 297 -5.98 26.93 1.51
C ILE A 297 -6.17 27.17 0.01
N GLU A 298 -5.07 27.14 -0.75
CA GLU A 298 -5.04 27.42 -2.19
C GLU A 298 -4.10 26.40 -2.90
N GLY A 299 -4.62 25.23 -3.19
CA GLY A 299 -3.91 24.12 -3.81
C GLY A 299 -4.29 23.90 -5.27
N LEU A 300 -4.77 22.70 -5.60
CA LEU A 300 -5.14 22.29 -6.95
C LEU A 300 -6.26 23.20 -7.52
N TYR A 301 -6.01 23.79 -8.68
CA TYR A 301 -6.91 24.75 -9.33
C TYR A 301 -7.34 25.90 -8.41
N GLY A 302 -6.45 26.34 -7.51
CA GLY A 302 -6.73 27.39 -6.53
C GLY A 302 -7.75 26.97 -5.44
N LYS A 303 -7.99 25.68 -5.24
CA LYS A 303 -8.95 25.16 -4.25
C LYS A 303 -8.24 24.52 -3.06
N PRO A 304 -8.85 24.52 -1.87
CA PRO A 304 -8.28 23.84 -0.71
C PRO A 304 -7.99 22.37 -1.03
N THR A 305 -6.76 21.94 -0.77
CA THR A 305 -6.27 20.60 -1.15
C THR A 305 -5.56 19.94 0.02
N VAL A 306 -5.99 18.72 0.35
CA VAL A 306 -5.18 17.82 1.16
C VAL A 306 -4.17 17.15 0.24
N GLU A 307 -2.90 17.40 0.46
CA GLU A 307 -1.83 16.63 -0.16
C GLU A 307 -1.10 15.80 0.89
N ASN A 308 -1.07 14.49 0.70
CA ASN A 308 -0.35 13.56 1.57
C ASN A 308 0.38 12.50 0.74
N ASN A 309 1.50 12.00 1.27
CA ASN A 309 2.23 10.86 0.73
C ASN A 309 1.41 9.56 0.85
N VAL A 310 1.72 8.56 0.01
CA VAL A 310 1.08 7.24 -0.06
C VAL A 310 0.98 6.57 1.31
N ILE A 311 2.09 6.43 2.04
CA ILE A 311 2.11 5.75 3.35
C ILE A 311 1.26 6.51 4.37
N SER A 312 1.26 7.84 4.33
CA SER A 312 0.42 8.63 5.22
C SER A 312 -1.07 8.33 5.02
N LEU A 313 -1.53 8.27 3.76
CA LEU A 313 -2.92 7.94 3.42
C LEU A 313 -3.23 6.47 3.73
N ALA A 314 -2.34 5.54 3.38
CA ALA A 314 -2.50 4.11 3.67
C ALA A 314 -2.53 3.77 5.17
N THR A 315 -2.07 4.69 6.03
CA THR A 315 -2.13 4.52 7.49
C THR A 315 -3.50 4.91 8.07
N ILE A 316 -4.27 5.73 7.39
CA ILE A 316 -5.56 6.24 7.88
C ILE A 316 -6.57 5.11 8.21
N PRO A 317 -6.74 4.08 7.35
CA PRO A 317 -7.71 3.01 7.62
C PRO A 317 -7.52 2.33 8.98
N ILE A 318 -6.27 2.04 9.38
CA ILE A 318 -6.03 1.38 10.67
C ILE A 318 -6.27 2.31 11.86
N ILE A 319 -6.04 3.62 11.71
CA ILE A 319 -6.37 4.60 12.75
C ILE A 319 -7.88 4.62 12.96
N LEU A 320 -8.67 4.66 11.91
CA LEU A 320 -10.14 4.66 12.00
C LEU A 320 -10.69 3.30 12.47
N ASP A 321 -10.05 2.18 12.09
CA ASP A 321 -10.50 0.86 12.54
C ASP A 321 -10.14 0.57 14.00
N LYS A 322 -8.90 0.79 14.42
CA LYS A 322 -8.42 0.42 15.77
C LYS A 322 -8.50 1.56 16.77
N GLY A 323 -8.68 2.80 16.31
CA GLY A 323 -8.70 4.03 17.11
C GLY A 323 -7.35 4.72 17.20
N SER A 324 -7.40 6.03 17.43
CA SER A 324 -6.23 6.91 17.52
C SER A 324 -5.23 6.44 18.58
N LYS A 325 -5.73 6.05 19.76
CA LYS A 325 -4.88 5.57 20.86
C LYS A 325 -4.07 4.33 20.48
N PHE A 326 -4.70 3.35 19.80
CA PHE A 326 -4.00 2.14 19.35
C PHE A 326 -2.76 2.50 18.51
N TYR A 327 -2.92 3.43 17.56
CA TYR A 327 -1.81 3.85 16.72
C TYR A 327 -0.78 4.68 17.50
N ALA A 328 -1.21 5.57 18.40
CA ALA A 328 -0.35 6.43 19.20
C ALA A 328 0.50 5.64 20.24
N ASP A 329 0.09 4.43 20.60
CA ASP A 329 0.84 3.56 21.53
C ASP A 329 2.11 2.97 20.86
N PHE A 330 2.21 2.99 19.52
CA PHE A 330 3.45 2.69 18.81
C PHE A 330 4.33 3.93 18.68
N GLY A 331 5.65 3.70 18.64
CA GLY A 331 6.63 4.77 18.50
C GLY A 331 6.97 5.46 19.82
N MET A 332 7.68 6.58 19.74
CA MET A 332 8.14 7.32 20.92
C MET A 332 8.05 8.85 20.73
N GLY A 333 7.88 9.57 21.83
CA GLY A 333 7.83 11.02 21.85
C GLY A 333 6.80 11.57 20.86
N ARG A 334 7.23 12.44 19.96
CA ARG A 334 6.41 13.05 18.89
C ARG A 334 6.30 12.18 17.63
N SER A 335 7.06 11.09 17.53
CA SER A 335 7.08 10.18 16.39
C SER A 335 6.21 8.95 16.71
N LYS A 336 4.93 9.06 16.39
CA LYS A 336 3.93 8.02 16.67
C LYS A 336 3.77 7.06 15.51
N GLY A 337 3.31 5.83 15.84
CA GLY A 337 3.04 4.77 14.87
C GLY A 337 4.30 4.06 14.39
N THR A 338 4.17 3.46 13.23
CA THR A 338 5.21 2.71 12.54
C THR A 338 5.68 3.44 11.28
N ARG A 339 6.76 2.95 10.70
CA ARG A 339 7.21 3.35 9.37
C ARG A 339 7.92 2.20 8.66
N PRO A 340 7.84 2.12 7.32
CA PRO A 340 8.72 1.25 6.56
C PRO A 340 10.15 1.80 6.60
N ILE A 341 11.10 0.87 6.63
CA ILE A 341 12.53 1.15 6.58
C ILE A 341 13.13 0.23 5.52
N GLN A 342 13.75 0.81 4.52
CA GLN A 342 14.51 0.08 3.52
C GLN A 342 15.95 -0.04 4.00
N LEU A 343 16.41 -1.27 4.14
CA LEU A 343 17.75 -1.61 4.56
C LEU A 343 18.56 -2.02 3.33
N ALA A 344 19.63 -1.29 3.04
CA ALA A 344 20.53 -1.52 1.92
C ALA A 344 21.97 -1.17 2.27
N GLY A 345 22.92 -1.56 1.42
CA GLY A 345 24.33 -1.25 1.58
C GLY A 345 25.08 -2.32 2.35
N ASN A 346 26.02 -1.93 3.20
CA ASN A 346 26.95 -2.82 3.91
C ASN A 346 26.30 -3.48 5.14
N LEU A 347 25.27 -4.29 4.90
CA LEU A 347 24.50 -5.02 5.91
C LEU A 347 24.50 -6.52 5.64
N LYS A 348 24.35 -7.33 6.70
CA LYS A 348 24.24 -8.80 6.55
C LYS A 348 22.96 -9.21 5.81
N GLN A 349 21.89 -8.49 6.01
CA GLN A 349 20.61 -8.69 5.33
C GLN A 349 20.02 -7.34 4.94
N THR A 350 19.53 -7.26 3.72
CA THR A 350 18.88 -6.08 3.14
C THR A 350 17.39 -6.38 2.97
N GLY A 351 16.57 -5.37 2.71
CA GLY A 351 15.14 -5.57 2.48
C GLY A 351 14.29 -4.44 3.04
N LEU A 352 12.99 -4.65 3.06
CA LEU A 352 12.04 -3.71 3.63
C LEU A 352 11.41 -4.29 4.89
N ILE A 353 11.42 -3.52 5.95
CA ILE A 353 10.76 -3.85 7.23
C ILE A 353 9.82 -2.72 7.64
N GLU A 354 8.79 -3.04 8.43
CA GLU A 354 8.00 -2.03 9.14
C GLU A 354 8.23 -2.18 10.64
N LYS A 355 8.58 -1.06 11.28
CA LYS A 355 8.85 -0.98 12.72
C LYS A 355 8.28 0.30 13.32
N ALA A 356 7.96 0.23 14.61
CA ALA A 356 7.65 1.42 15.40
C ALA A 356 8.84 2.39 15.44
N PHE A 357 8.56 3.68 15.50
CA PHE A 357 9.61 4.69 15.69
C PHE A 357 10.35 4.47 17.02
N GLY A 358 11.66 4.71 17.01
CA GLY A 358 12.52 4.54 18.18
C GLY A 358 13.38 3.28 18.14
N ILE A 359 13.26 2.47 17.08
CA ILE A 359 14.19 1.35 16.88
C ILE A 359 15.61 1.89 16.62
N THR A 360 16.59 1.20 17.22
CA THR A 360 18.03 1.41 16.93
C THR A 360 18.50 0.48 15.83
N LEU A 361 19.60 0.83 15.17
CA LEU A 361 20.25 0.00 14.17
C LEU A 361 20.89 -1.25 14.80
#